data_3e653d945b34c10b39837cd8487f4dc1
#
_entry.id   3e653d945b34c10b39837cd8487f4dc1
#
_cell.length_a   1.000
_cell.length_b   1.000
_cell.length_c   1.000
_cell.angle_alpha   90.00
_cell.angle_beta   90.00
_cell.angle_gamma   90.00
#
_symmetry.space_group_name_H-M   'P 1'
#
loop_
_entity.id
_entity.type
_entity.pdbx_description
1 polymer ?
#
loop_
_entity_poly.entity_id
_entity_poly.type
_entity_poly.pdbx_seq_one_letter_code
_entity_poly.pdbx_strand_id
1 'polypeptide(L)'
;MTPLLISLALLAQTPEAAPIAAAPPVAAEDRIPNGAPRDDYPFVAWCYGALRGYLDMKAEVMPEVTRIENQFRKPGTRLADDLKVYDDMERDGKVQLRTFQGALTAAEKASVRPINAVGAQAVRQGRQTWSAGPSVTKARKAQEWMSWALPARCDTVAASLEARSRLMGATLRMNTEEPAPGQTETPHQHDH
;
A
#
# COMPACT_ATOMS: atom_id res chain seq x y z
N MET A 1 79.24 -27.84 28.99
CA MET A 1 78.25 -27.13 29.81
C MET A 1 77.59 -26.07 28.95
N THR A 2 76.43 -26.34 28.35
CA THR A 2 75.74 -25.45 27.44
C THR A 2 74.42 -25.02 28.08
N PRO A 3 74.13 -23.76 28.29
CA PRO A 3 72.86 -23.32 28.86
C PRO A 3 71.81 -23.24 27.76
N LEU A 4 70.66 -23.87 28.02
CA LEU A 4 69.44 -23.88 27.20
C LEU A 4 68.66 -22.60 27.50
N LEU A 5 68.53 -21.73 26.47
CA LEU A 5 67.68 -20.56 26.55
C LEU A 5 66.22 -20.94 26.12
N ILE A 6 65.32 -20.95 27.10
CA ILE A 6 63.88 -21.12 26.83
C ILE A 6 63.28 -19.77 26.52
N SER A 7 62.91 -19.53 25.23
CA SER A 7 62.13 -18.36 24.81
C SER A 7 60.65 -18.61 25.03
N LEU A 8 60.07 -17.86 25.97
CA LEU A 8 58.63 -17.86 26.26
C LEU A 8 57.95 -16.93 25.26
N ALA A 9 57.25 -17.47 24.24
CA ALA A 9 56.44 -16.72 23.32
C ALA A 9 55.08 -16.42 23.98
N LEU A 10 54.81 -15.18 24.33
CA LEU A 10 53.50 -14.71 24.76
C LEU A 10 52.58 -14.54 23.54
N LEU A 11 51.66 -15.51 23.37
CA LEU A 11 50.55 -15.38 22.38
C LEU A 11 49.55 -14.34 22.89
N ALA A 12 49.60 -13.14 22.32
CA ALA A 12 48.56 -12.13 22.48
C ALA A 12 47.30 -12.60 21.71
N GLN A 13 46.30 -13.07 22.46
CA GLN A 13 44.95 -13.35 21.93
C GLN A 13 44.26 -12.02 21.74
N THR A 14 44.11 -11.56 20.49
CA THR A 14 43.18 -10.50 20.11
C THR A 14 41.75 -11.01 20.33
N PRO A 15 40.87 -10.28 21.05
CA PRO A 15 39.48 -10.66 21.13
C PRO A 15 38.83 -10.51 19.75
N GLU A 16 38.47 -11.65 19.16
CA GLU A 16 37.68 -11.73 17.93
C GLU A 16 36.31 -11.10 18.22
N ALA A 17 36.03 -9.94 17.63
CA ALA A 17 34.74 -9.28 17.72
C ALA A 17 33.67 -10.21 17.15
N ALA A 18 32.72 -10.65 17.96
CA ALA A 18 31.59 -11.45 17.51
C ALA A 18 30.90 -10.74 16.34
N PRO A 19 30.59 -11.47 15.23
CA PRO A 19 29.88 -10.88 14.11
C PRO A 19 28.52 -10.36 14.60
N ILE A 20 28.27 -9.06 14.43
CA ILE A 20 26.97 -8.45 14.65
C ILE A 20 26.01 -9.18 13.69
N ALA A 21 25.11 -9.98 14.25
CA ALA A 21 24.10 -10.68 13.47
C ALA A 21 23.32 -9.62 12.66
N ALA A 22 23.51 -9.62 11.34
CA ALA A 22 22.74 -8.78 10.44
C ALA A 22 21.27 -9.11 10.64
N ALA A 23 20.45 -8.09 10.89
CA ALA A 23 19.00 -8.24 10.97
C ALA A 23 18.52 -8.98 9.70
N PRO A 24 17.58 -9.94 9.83
CA PRO A 24 17.08 -10.65 8.67
C PRO A 24 16.60 -9.65 7.61
N PRO A 25 16.88 -9.87 6.31
CA PRO A 25 16.41 -8.99 5.27
C PRO A 25 14.88 -8.91 5.34
N VAL A 26 14.35 -7.69 5.48
CA VAL A 26 12.90 -7.44 5.38
C VAL A 26 12.47 -8.03 4.04
N ALA A 27 11.47 -8.93 4.06
CA ALA A 27 10.95 -9.55 2.85
C ALA A 27 10.58 -8.43 1.85
N ALA A 28 10.84 -8.64 0.57
CA ALA A 28 10.58 -7.61 -0.46
C ALA A 28 9.13 -7.12 -0.44
N GLU A 29 8.22 -8.00 0.01
CA GLU A 29 6.79 -7.79 0.17
C GLU A 29 6.44 -6.77 1.27
N ASP A 30 7.31 -6.61 2.30
CA ASP A 30 7.10 -5.67 3.40
C ASP A 30 7.69 -4.27 3.17
N ARG A 31 8.36 -4.07 2.04
CA ARG A 31 8.96 -2.76 1.75
C ARG A 31 7.91 -1.76 1.35
N ILE A 32 7.97 -0.59 1.98
CA ILE A 32 7.21 0.58 1.51
C ILE A 32 7.87 1.05 0.22
N PRO A 33 7.11 1.19 -0.88
CA PRO A 33 7.64 1.71 -2.14
C PRO A 33 8.27 3.08 -1.97
N ASN A 34 9.30 3.38 -2.76
CA ASN A 34 9.93 4.70 -2.75
C ASN A 34 8.89 5.78 -3.08
N GLY A 35 8.85 6.82 -2.26
CA GLY A 35 7.89 7.93 -2.41
C GLY A 35 6.49 7.66 -1.87
N ALA A 36 6.18 6.45 -1.39
CA ALA A 36 4.92 6.17 -0.70
C ALA A 36 4.95 6.70 0.74
N PRO A 37 3.82 7.23 1.25
CA PRO A 37 3.68 7.64 2.65
C PRO A 37 3.90 6.47 3.62
N ARG A 38 4.29 6.77 4.87
CA ARG A 38 4.51 5.75 5.89
C ARG A 38 3.30 5.52 6.80
N ASP A 39 2.47 6.53 6.98
CA ASP A 39 1.27 6.44 7.81
C ASP A 39 0.16 5.70 7.07
N ASP A 40 -0.61 4.90 7.77
CA ASP A 40 -1.56 3.94 7.19
C ASP A 40 -2.61 4.59 6.28
N TYR A 41 -3.26 5.67 6.71
CA TYR A 41 -4.30 6.31 5.90
C TYR A 41 -3.75 6.89 4.58
N PRO A 42 -2.71 7.76 4.57
CA PRO A 42 -2.15 8.23 3.31
C PRO A 42 -1.46 7.11 2.51
N PHE A 43 -0.95 6.04 3.15
CA PHE A 43 -0.41 4.90 2.43
C PHE A 43 -1.50 4.17 1.64
N VAL A 44 -2.65 3.86 2.25
CA VAL A 44 -3.79 3.24 1.55
C VAL A 44 -4.31 4.15 0.43
N ALA A 45 -4.34 5.47 0.65
CA ALA A 45 -4.70 6.44 -0.38
C ALA A 45 -3.70 6.44 -1.55
N TRP A 46 -2.42 6.31 -1.26
CA TRP A 46 -1.37 6.14 -2.27
C TRP A 46 -1.56 4.84 -3.06
N CYS A 47 -1.84 3.71 -2.38
CA CYS A 47 -2.14 2.42 -3.02
C CYS A 47 -3.35 2.52 -3.96
N TYR A 48 -4.42 3.18 -3.51
CA TYR A 48 -5.58 3.48 -4.35
C TYR A 48 -5.18 4.27 -5.61
N GLY A 49 -4.36 5.31 -5.44
CA GLY A 49 -3.88 6.13 -6.54
C GLY A 49 -3.02 5.34 -7.55
N ALA A 50 -2.09 4.54 -7.05
CA ALA A 50 -1.19 3.72 -7.87
C ALA A 50 -1.99 2.68 -8.68
N LEU A 51 -2.90 1.95 -8.04
CA LEU A 51 -3.75 0.98 -8.70
C LEU A 51 -4.72 1.65 -9.71
N ARG A 52 -5.28 2.81 -9.35
CA ARG A 52 -6.12 3.57 -10.27
C ARG A 52 -5.35 4.01 -11.52
N GLY A 53 -4.13 4.52 -11.34
CA GLY A 53 -3.25 4.89 -12.46
C GLY A 53 -2.91 3.70 -13.36
N TYR A 54 -2.64 2.52 -12.77
CA TYR A 54 -2.43 1.28 -13.50
C TYR A 54 -3.62 0.92 -14.40
N LEU A 55 -4.83 0.96 -13.85
CA LEU A 55 -6.04 0.62 -14.60
C LEU A 55 -6.36 1.67 -15.69
N ASP A 56 -6.14 2.95 -15.40
CA ASP A 56 -6.35 4.04 -16.38
C ASP A 56 -5.39 3.91 -17.59
N MET A 57 -4.18 3.35 -17.38
CA MET A 57 -3.18 3.14 -18.43
C MET A 57 -3.52 2.01 -19.41
N LYS A 58 -4.38 1.06 -19.02
CA LYS A 58 -4.67 -0.15 -19.82
C LYS A 58 -4.98 0.18 -21.29
N ALA A 59 -5.90 1.09 -21.52
CA ALA A 59 -6.32 1.41 -22.90
C ALA A 59 -5.16 1.94 -23.77
N GLU A 60 -4.24 2.69 -23.15
CA GLU A 60 -3.07 3.25 -23.85
C GLU A 60 -2.03 2.18 -24.18
N VAL A 61 -1.78 1.23 -23.27
CA VAL A 61 -0.69 0.25 -23.42
C VAL A 61 -1.11 -1.01 -24.15
N MET A 62 -2.40 -1.40 -24.15
CA MET A 62 -2.89 -2.65 -24.74
C MET A 62 -2.49 -2.89 -26.20
N PRO A 63 -2.44 -1.90 -27.11
CA PRO A 63 -1.95 -2.15 -28.46
C PRO A 63 -0.52 -2.67 -28.48
N GLU A 64 0.36 -2.14 -27.64
CA GLU A 64 1.75 -2.56 -27.56
C GLU A 64 1.89 -3.88 -26.79
N VAL A 65 1.12 -4.10 -25.73
CA VAL A 65 1.02 -5.39 -25.02
C VAL A 65 0.63 -6.49 -25.99
N THR A 66 -0.42 -6.27 -26.79
CA THR A 66 -0.88 -7.22 -27.80
C THR A 66 0.21 -7.55 -28.82
N ARG A 67 0.99 -6.55 -29.25
CA ARG A 67 2.13 -6.75 -30.16
C ARG A 67 3.21 -7.62 -29.50
N ILE A 68 3.56 -7.33 -28.24
CA ILE A 68 4.58 -8.08 -27.47
C ILE A 68 4.12 -9.52 -27.27
N GLU A 69 2.89 -9.74 -26.79
CA GLU A 69 2.35 -11.08 -26.56
C GLU A 69 2.32 -11.90 -27.84
N ASN A 70 1.88 -11.32 -28.95
CA ASN A 70 1.87 -12.02 -30.23
C ASN A 70 3.28 -12.38 -30.73
N GLN A 71 4.28 -11.52 -30.48
CA GLN A 71 5.67 -11.75 -30.88
C GLN A 71 6.33 -12.88 -30.08
N PHE A 72 6.05 -12.98 -28.78
CA PHE A 72 6.69 -13.94 -27.89
C PHE A 72 5.80 -15.10 -27.47
N ARG A 73 4.64 -15.23 -28.10
CA ARG A 73 3.66 -16.29 -27.84
C ARG A 73 4.25 -17.67 -28.06
N LYS A 74 3.93 -18.58 -27.15
CA LYS A 74 4.32 -19.99 -27.29
C LYS A 74 3.60 -20.64 -28.48
N PRO A 75 4.29 -21.46 -29.27
CA PRO A 75 3.65 -22.24 -30.34
C PRO A 75 2.47 -23.06 -29.80
N GLY A 76 1.32 -22.99 -30.48
CA GLY A 76 0.12 -23.76 -30.09
C GLY A 76 -0.84 -23.04 -29.13
N THR A 77 -0.46 -21.88 -28.53
CA THR A 77 -1.39 -21.05 -27.74
C THR A 77 -2.19 -20.10 -28.63
N ARG A 78 -3.30 -19.56 -28.09
CA ARG A 78 -4.10 -18.54 -28.77
C ARG A 78 -3.86 -17.18 -28.10
N LEU A 79 -3.62 -16.16 -28.90
CA LEU A 79 -3.40 -14.80 -28.39
C LEU A 79 -4.55 -14.31 -27.48
N ALA A 80 -5.80 -14.68 -27.80
CA ALA A 80 -6.95 -14.30 -26.97
C ALA A 80 -6.88 -14.89 -25.55
N ASP A 81 -6.30 -16.08 -25.39
CA ASP A 81 -6.13 -16.70 -24.06
C ASP A 81 -5.02 -16.00 -23.28
N ASP A 82 -3.93 -15.61 -23.96
CA ASP A 82 -2.81 -14.88 -23.34
C ASP A 82 -3.28 -13.48 -22.90
N LEU A 83 -4.13 -12.81 -23.68
CA LEU A 83 -4.65 -11.47 -23.36
C LEU A 83 -5.71 -11.48 -22.25
N LYS A 84 -6.37 -12.62 -21.99
CA LYS A 84 -7.41 -12.74 -20.97
C LYS A 84 -6.91 -12.38 -19.57
N VAL A 85 -5.64 -12.66 -19.26
CA VAL A 85 -5.05 -12.33 -17.96
C VAL A 85 -5.17 -10.84 -17.62
N TYR A 86 -5.06 -9.95 -18.61
CA TYR A 86 -5.15 -8.50 -18.41
C TYR A 86 -6.58 -8.03 -18.14
N ASP A 87 -7.59 -8.74 -18.64
CA ASP A 87 -8.99 -8.48 -18.33
C ASP A 87 -9.33 -8.96 -16.91
N ASP A 88 -8.78 -10.11 -16.52
CA ASP A 88 -8.91 -10.63 -15.17
C ASP A 88 -8.24 -9.68 -14.15
N MET A 89 -7.02 -9.20 -14.42
CA MET A 89 -6.31 -8.21 -13.60
C MET A 89 -7.09 -6.89 -13.48
N GLU A 90 -7.73 -6.43 -14.55
CA GLU A 90 -8.58 -5.22 -14.51
C GLU A 90 -9.80 -5.44 -13.59
N ARG A 91 -10.47 -6.59 -13.72
CA ARG A 91 -11.62 -6.93 -12.90
C ARG A 91 -11.24 -6.98 -11.41
N ASP A 92 -10.15 -7.67 -11.11
CA ASP A 92 -9.67 -7.86 -9.73
C ASP A 92 -9.17 -6.52 -9.15
N GLY A 93 -8.47 -5.71 -9.94
CA GLY A 93 -8.07 -4.36 -9.56
C GLY A 93 -9.26 -3.44 -9.25
N LYS A 94 -10.37 -3.54 -10.00
CA LYS A 94 -11.61 -2.80 -9.69
C LYS A 94 -12.24 -3.24 -8.36
N VAL A 95 -12.13 -4.52 -8.00
CA VAL A 95 -12.56 -5.03 -6.68
C VAL A 95 -11.69 -4.42 -5.59
N GLN A 96 -10.39 -4.45 -5.78
CA GLN A 96 -9.39 -3.94 -4.83
C GLN A 96 -9.54 -2.43 -4.61
N LEU A 97 -9.81 -1.64 -5.66
CA LEU A 97 -10.13 -0.20 -5.52
C LEU A 97 -11.32 0.04 -4.60
N ARG A 98 -12.38 -0.79 -4.68
CA ARG A 98 -13.53 -0.66 -3.77
C ARG A 98 -13.16 -0.95 -2.33
N THR A 99 -12.31 -1.94 -2.09
CA THR A 99 -11.78 -2.26 -0.75
C THR A 99 -11.01 -1.07 -0.17
N PHE A 100 -10.08 -0.49 -0.93
CA PHE A 100 -9.33 0.68 -0.48
C PHE A 100 -10.24 1.88 -0.23
N GLN A 101 -11.19 2.13 -1.11
CA GLN A 101 -12.16 3.21 -0.92
C GLN A 101 -13.00 3.01 0.35
N GLY A 102 -13.40 1.77 0.65
CA GLY A 102 -14.09 1.42 1.89
C GLY A 102 -13.27 1.75 3.13
N ALA A 103 -11.99 1.34 3.14
CA ALA A 103 -11.06 1.61 4.24
C ALA A 103 -10.82 3.13 4.44
N LEU A 104 -10.63 3.88 3.35
CA LEU A 104 -10.44 5.33 3.39
C LEU A 104 -11.69 6.03 3.93
N THR A 105 -12.87 5.67 3.42
CA THR A 105 -14.14 6.23 3.88
C THR A 105 -14.39 5.94 5.37
N ALA A 106 -14.06 4.72 5.84
CA ALA A 106 -14.18 4.36 7.24
C ALA A 106 -13.25 5.22 8.12
N ALA A 107 -12.01 5.43 7.67
CA ALA A 107 -11.03 6.25 8.38
C ALA A 107 -11.43 7.72 8.44
N GLU A 108 -11.94 8.28 7.35
CA GLU A 108 -12.45 9.66 7.30
C GLU A 108 -13.63 9.86 8.25
N LYS A 109 -14.55 8.90 8.30
CA LYS A 109 -15.71 8.95 9.23
C LYS A 109 -15.31 8.80 10.70
N ALA A 110 -14.25 8.07 10.99
CA ALA A 110 -13.75 7.86 12.36
C ALA A 110 -12.81 8.97 12.83
N SER A 111 -12.33 9.82 11.93
CA SER A 111 -11.39 10.87 12.27
C SER A 111 -12.08 12.07 12.91
N VAL A 112 -11.52 12.55 14.02
CA VAL A 112 -11.98 13.80 14.69
C VAL A 112 -11.53 15.08 13.97
N ARG A 113 -10.64 14.94 12.98
CA ARG A 113 -10.13 16.05 12.15
C ARG A 113 -10.27 15.71 10.68
N PRO A 114 -10.47 16.69 9.80
CA PRO A 114 -10.48 16.44 8.36
C PRO A 114 -9.12 15.90 7.88
N ILE A 115 -9.11 14.70 7.32
CA ILE A 115 -7.90 14.05 6.77
C ILE A 115 -7.96 13.86 5.26
N ASN A 116 -9.10 14.14 4.63
CA ASN A 116 -9.37 13.95 3.21
C ASN A 116 -8.38 14.71 2.31
N ALA A 117 -7.88 15.87 2.70
CA ALA A 117 -6.88 16.63 1.92
C ALA A 117 -5.55 15.85 1.82
N VAL A 118 -5.12 15.23 2.93
CA VAL A 118 -3.91 14.37 2.96
C VAL A 118 -4.12 13.14 2.08
N GLY A 119 -5.30 12.50 2.17
CA GLY A 119 -5.66 11.39 1.30
C GLY A 119 -5.65 11.77 -0.18
N ALA A 120 -6.28 12.89 -0.56
CA ALA A 120 -6.29 13.37 -1.94
C ALA A 120 -4.88 13.65 -2.49
N GLN A 121 -3.97 14.17 -1.66
CA GLN A 121 -2.57 14.35 -2.04
C GLN A 121 -1.89 13.01 -2.28
N ALA A 122 -2.06 12.04 -1.39
CA ALA A 122 -1.47 10.72 -1.51
C ALA A 122 -2.01 9.96 -2.74
N VAL A 123 -3.31 10.07 -3.05
CA VAL A 123 -3.89 9.53 -4.29
C VAL A 123 -3.19 10.11 -5.52
N ARG A 124 -2.98 11.43 -5.57
CA ARG A 124 -2.25 12.06 -6.68
C ARG A 124 -0.81 11.53 -6.79
N GLN A 125 -0.10 11.40 -5.67
CA GLN A 125 1.26 10.84 -5.65
C GLN A 125 1.28 9.39 -6.14
N GLY A 126 0.33 8.56 -5.72
CA GLY A 126 0.19 7.20 -6.23
C GLY A 126 -0.03 7.16 -7.73
N ARG A 127 -0.93 7.98 -8.27
CA ARG A 127 -1.15 8.07 -9.73
C ARG A 127 0.08 8.55 -10.49
N GLN A 128 0.91 9.40 -9.90
CA GLN A 128 2.14 9.90 -10.52
C GLN A 128 3.17 8.81 -10.77
N THR A 129 3.10 7.64 -10.13
CA THR A 129 3.96 6.49 -10.42
C THR A 129 3.85 6.05 -11.89
N TRP A 130 2.73 6.38 -12.54
CA TRP A 130 2.43 6.08 -13.94
C TRP A 130 2.69 7.25 -14.90
N SER A 131 3.17 8.38 -14.39
CA SER A 131 3.52 9.54 -15.22
C SER A 131 4.88 9.31 -15.87
N ALA A 132 4.89 8.62 -17.00
CA ALA A 132 6.09 8.44 -17.79
C ALA A 132 6.53 9.77 -18.42
N GLY A 133 7.82 10.07 -18.33
CA GLY A 133 8.39 11.21 -19.04
C GLY A 133 8.25 11.08 -20.55
N PRO A 134 8.35 12.18 -21.32
CA PRO A 134 8.13 12.19 -22.77
C PRO A 134 9.14 11.33 -23.55
N SER A 135 10.26 10.96 -22.95
CA SER A 135 11.30 10.12 -23.54
C SER A 135 11.06 8.61 -23.40
N VAL A 136 10.04 8.18 -22.66
CA VAL A 136 9.76 6.75 -22.46
C VAL A 136 9.01 6.20 -23.69
N THR A 137 9.58 5.17 -24.31
CA THR A 137 8.98 4.51 -25.48
C THR A 137 7.70 3.75 -25.10
N LYS A 138 6.80 3.55 -26.07
CA LYS A 138 5.57 2.75 -25.87
C LYS A 138 5.89 1.32 -25.40
N ALA A 139 6.92 0.71 -25.99
CA ALA A 139 7.35 -0.64 -25.60
C ALA A 139 7.82 -0.69 -24.14
N ARG A 140 8.62 0.27 -23.70
CA ARG A 140 9.08 0.34 -22.31
C ARG A 140 7.92 0.56 -21.34
N LYS A 141 7.00 1.47 -21.68
CA LYS A 141 5.79 1.71 -20.89
C LYS A 141 4.93 0.45 -20.75
N ALA A 142 4.72 -0.28 -21.86
CA ALA A 142 3.98 -1.53 -21.83
C ALA A 142 4.67 -2.60 -20.98
N GLN A 143 6.00 -2.75 -21.09
CA GLN A 143 6.75 -3.70 -20.28
C GLN A 143 6.67 -3.38 -18.77
N GLU A 144 6.78 -2.11 -18.40
CA GLU A 144 6.63 -1.69 -17.00
C GLU A 144 5.21 -1.96 -16.50
N TRP A 145 4.20 -1.69 -17.31
CA TRP A 145 2.81 -1.98 -17.00
C TRP A 145 2.55 -3.50 -16.83
N MET A 146 3.06 -4.34 -17.74
CA MET A 146 2.92 -5.80 -17.68
C MET A 146 3.59 -6.43 -16.46
N SER A 147 4.71 -5.86 -16.02
CA SER A 147 5.49 -6.38 -14.89
C SER A 147 5.10 -5.79 -13.54
N TRP A 148 4.19 -4.82 -13.52
CA TRP A 148 3.80 -4.17 -12.27
C TRP A 148 2.90 -5.05 -11.42
N ALA A 149 3.16 -5.05 -10.13
CA ALA A 149 2.28 -5.64 -9.12
C ALA A 149 2.02 -4.62 -8.01
N LEU A 150 0.79 -4.61 -7.52
CA LEU A 150 0.47 -3.83 -6.34
C LEU A 150 1.26 -4.36 -5.15
N PRO A 151 1.91 -3.49 -4.34
CA PRO A 151 2.60 -3.94 -3.13
C PRO A 151 1.64 -4.71 -2.19
N ALA A 152 2.02 -5.92 -1.76
CA ALA A 152 1.19 -6.79 -0.92
C ALA A 152 0.75 -6.10 0.39
N ARG A 153 1.60 -5.21 0.90
CA ARG A 153 1.31 -4.39 2.08
C ARG A 153 0.05 -3.50 1.92
N CYS A 154 -0.35 -3.13 0.69
CA CYS A 154 -1.53 -2.32 0.44
C CYS A 154 -2.80 -2.96 1.01
N ASP A 155 -3.00 -4.25 0.75
CA ASP A 155 -4.18 -4.98 1.23
C ASP A 155 -4.18 -5.15 2.75
N THR A 156 -3.04 -5.51 3.31
CA THR A 156 -2.87 -5.72 4.76
C THR A 156 -3.15 -4.43 5.54
N VAL A 157 -2.58 -3.31 5.08
CA VAL A 157 -2.78 -2.02 5.73
C VAL A 157 -4.20 -1.52 5.55
N ALA A 158 -4.81 -1.71 4.39
CA ALA A 158 -6.21 -1.32 4.16
C ALA A 158 -7.18 -2.09 5.08
N ALA A 159 -7.02 -3.40 5.20
CA ALA A 159 -7.84 -4.22 6.11
C ALA A 159 -7.69 -3.78 7.57
N SER A 160 -6.45 -3.54 8.02
CA SER A 160 -6.15 -3.05 9.36
C SER A 160 -6.73 -1.65 9.63
N LEU A 161 -6.60 -0.75 8.66
CA LEU A 161 -7.14 0.62 8.74
C LEU A 161 -8.67 0.58 8.87
N GLU A 162 -9.35 -0.21 8.04
CA GLU A 162 -10.80 -0.34 8.06
C GLU A 162 -11.30 -0.92 9.40
N ALA A 163 -10.68 -1.99 9.88
CA ALA A 163 -11.05 -2.63 11.14
C ALA A 163 -10.92 -1.65 12.32
N ARG A 164 -9.80 -0.95 12.45
CA ARG A 164 -9.57 0.06 13.51
C ARG A 164 -10.56 1.21 13.41
N SER A 165 -10.81 1.71 12.20
CA SER A 165 -11.73 2.83 11.97
C SER A 165 -13.18 2.48 12.33
N ARG A 166 -13.60 1.26 12.08
CA ARG A 166 -14.94 0.77 12.50
C ARG A 166 -15.09 0.73 14.02
N LEU A 167 -14.05 0.26 14.73
CA LEU A 167 -14.03 0.24 16.19
C LEU A 167 -14.09 1.65 16.77
N MET A 168 -13.27 2.57 16.27
CA MET A 168 -13.25 3.97 16.70
C MET A 168 -14.56 4.70 16.39
N GLY A 169 -15.13 4.50 15.20
CA GLY A 169 -16.39 5.09 14.81
C GLY A 169 -17.58 4.63 15.67
N ALA A 170 -17.56 3.39 16.15
CA ALA A 170 -18.56 2.89 17.11
C ALA A 170 -18.41 3.58 18.48
N THR A 171 -17.19 3.72 18.97
CA THR A 171 -16.89 4.39 20.25
C THR A 171 -17.30 5.85 20.25
N LEU A 172 -17.06 6.58 19.16
CA LEU A 172 -17.42 7.99 19.04
C LEU A 172 -18.95 8.18 19.00
N ARG A 173 -19.68 7.27 18.36
CA ARG A 173 -21.17 7.31 18.32
C ARG A 173 -21.80 7.06 19.69
N MET A 174 -21.21 6.19 20.51
CA MET A 174 -21.71 5.96 21.87
C MET A 174 -21.54 7.20 22.77
N ASN A 175 -20.59 8.08 22.50
CA ASN A 175 -20.36 9.32 23.23
C ASN A 175 -21.15 10.53 22.70
N THR A 176 -21.81 10.39 21.55
CA THR A 176 -22.66 11.41 20.91
C THR A 176 -24.14 11.04 20.99
N GLU A 177 -24.55 10.24 21.96
CA GLU A 177 -25.96 9.99 22.21
C GLU A 177 -26.62 11.32 22.57
N GLU A 178 -27.27 11.90 21.59
CA GLU A 178 -28.12 13.07 21.68
C GLU A 178 -29.18 12.77 22.76
N PRO A 179 -29.40 13.65 23.76
CA PRO A 179 -30.42 13.43 24.77
C PRO A 179 -31.74 13.21 24.06
N ALA A 180 -32.43 12.13 24.40
CA ALA A 180 -33.71 11.74 23.82
C ALA A 180 -34.67 12.95 23.78
N PRO A 181 -35.32 13.25 22.65
CA PRO A 181 -36.29 14.32 22.56
C PRO A 181 -37.53 13.92 23.39
N GLY A 182 -37.67 14.46 24.60
CA GLY A 182 -38.82 14.13 25.41
C GLY A 182 -38.76 14.48 26.90
N GLN A 183 -38.10 15.54 27.32
CA GLN A 183 -38.39 16.17 28.59
C GLN A 183 -38.69 17.64 28.40
N THR A 184 -39.91 17.92 27.88
CA THR A 184 -40.55 19.21 28.06
C THR A 184 -40.87 19.39 29.54
N GLU A 185 -40.09 20.20 30.24
CA GLU A 185 -40.44 20.72 31.56
C GLU A 185 -41.79 21.39 31.45
N THR A 186 -42.77 20.84 32.13
CA THR A 186 -44.08 21.46 32.34
C THR A 186 -43.90 22.71 33.21
N PRO A 187 -44.29 23.90 32.78
CA PRO A 187 -44.24 25.07 33.62
C PRO A 187 -45.19 24.89 34.82
N HIS A 188 -44.66 24.98 36.03
CA HIS A 188 -45.44 25.12 37.24
C HIS A 188 -46.21 26.45 37.15
N GLN A 189 -47.53 26.33 36.96
CA GLN A 189 -48.50 27.43 37.22
C GLN A 189 -48.55 27.66 38.72
N HIS A 190 -48.04 28.78 39.18
CA HIS A 190 -48.40 29.36 40.49
C HIS A 190 -49.70 30.12 40.32
N ASP A 191 -50.80 29.55 40.87
CA ASP A 191 -52.01 30.24 41.14
C ASP A 191 -51.86 31.03 42.46
N HIS A 192 -52.18 32.33 42.38
CA HIS A 192 -52.60 33.19 43.49
C HIS A 192 -54.10 33.48 43.39
#